data_f89cec39736a08705a1554f4f91fad8f
#
_entry.id   f89cec39736a08705a1554f4f91fad8f
#
_cell.length_a   1.000
_cell.length_b   1.000
_cell.length_c   1.000
_cell.angle_alpha   90.00
_cell.angle_beta   90.00
_cell.angle_gamma   90.00
#
_symmetry.space_group_name_H-M   'P 1'
#
loop_
_entity.id
_entity.type
_entity.pdbx_description
1 polymer ?
#
loop_
_entity_poly.entity_id
_entity_poly.type
_entity_poly.pdbx_seq_one_letter_code
_entity_poly.pdbx_strand_id
1 'polypeptide(L)'
;MDLGLVQQVIAALPVPVLAVDAEARVFAANRAATGLLGDRLTDRPFVTVLRHPTIVQAVDTLLDPAQSAAAPSDMTQGGAEAGGYRSRVVISARGRDLPAEITVSALPMQNGPAVLVVIEDSSGIEEAVQLRRDFVANVSHELRTPLTAMIGFIETLRGPARDDPAARDRFLSIMETEAARMNRLVLDLLSLSRVESEERRRPSERLDLGRLVRAVAETLSQTAHAQGVTIRVEGADGPVPVEGDADQLTQVFHNLVENAVKYGGAGGEVILRIAAIAHDASLRGPAWAVAVIDRGEGIDERHLPRLTERFYRVDDDRSRQKGGTGLGLAIVKHIVSRHRGKLRIESQPGEGSCFTVILPAGSGRG
;
A
#
# COMPACT_ATOMS: atom_id res chain seq x y z
N MET A 1 43.54 -5.03 -12.47
CA MET A 1 42.77 -6.22 -12.06
C MET A 1 42.80 -7.25 -13.19
N ASP A 2 42.83 -8.55 -12.89
CA ASP A 2 42.80 -9.61 -13.90
C ASP A 2 41.36 -9.91 -14.33
N LEU A 3 41.15 -10.26 -15.61
CA LEU A 3 39.85 -10.49 -16.24
C LEU A 3 39.08 -11.62 -15.51
N GLY A 4 39.76 -12.70 -15.14
CA GLY A 4 39.17 -13.83 -14.43
C GLY A 4 38.66 -13.47 -13.03
N LEU A 5 39.39 -12.61 -12.31
CA LEU A 5 38.99 -12.13 -11.01
C LEU A 5 37.73 -11.27 -11.11
N VAL A 6 37.65 -10.36 -12.10
CA VAL A 6 36.47 -9.51 -12.31
C VAL A 6 35.23 -10.37 -12.58
N GLN A 7 35.35 -11.38 -13.47
CA GLN A 7 34.25 -12.27 -13.79
C GLN A 7 33.77 -13.04 -12.55
N GLN A 8 34.68 -13.54 -11.71
CA GLN A 8 34.32 -14.25 -10.47
C GLN A 8 33.62 -13.35 -9.46
N VAL A 9 34.12 -12.12 -9.27
CA VAL A 9 33.50 -11.15 -8.34
C VAL A 9 32.10 -10.77 -8.83
N ILE A 10 31.95 -10.44 -10.13
CA ILE A 10 30.66 -10.07 -10.71
C ILE A 10 29.65 -11.22 -10.59
N ALA A 11 30.09 -12.46 -10.83
CA ALA A 11 29.23 -13.64 -10.74
C ALA A 11 28.64 -13.88 -9.33
N ALA A 12 29.34 -13.43 -8.28
CA ALA A 12 28.91 -13.55 -6.90
C ALA A 12 27.90 -12.48 -6.46
N LEU A 13 27.74 -11.40 -7.24
CA LEU A 13 26.85 -10.29 -6.87
C LEU A 13 25.38 -10.64 -7.16
N PRO A 14 24.45 -10.36 -6.24
CA PRO A 14 23.03 -10.65 -6.42
C PRO A 14 22.31 -9.63 -7.33
N VAL A 15 22.89 -8.44 -7.51
CA VAL A 15 22.38 -7.37 -8.37
C VAL A 15 22.83 -7.53 -9.81
N PRO A 16 22.07 -7.07 -10.83
CA PRO A 16 22.50 -7.06 -12.22
C PRO A 16 23.76 -6.21 -12.44
N VAL A 17 24.82 -6.84 -12.94
CA VAL A 17 26.11 -6.18 -13.19
C VAL A 17 26.64 -6.57 -14.56
N LEU A 18 27.12 -5.54 -15.28
CA LEU A 18 27.84 -5.67 -16.55
C LEU A 18 29.24 -5.06 -16.41
N ALA A 19 30.21 -5.63 -17.07
CA ALA A 19 31.51 -5.02 -17.25
C ALA A 19 31.77 -4.79 -18.75
N VAL A 20 32.21 -3.58 -19.07
CA VAL A 20 32.39 -3.07 -20.42
C VAL A 20 33.87 -2.73 -20.63
N ASP A 21 34.46 -3.18 -21.77
CA ASP A 21 35.84 -2.95 -22.13
C ASP A 21 36.04 -1.59 -22.83
N ALA A 22 37.32 -1.32 -23.23
CA ALA A 22 37.71 -0.09 -23.91
C ALA A 22 37.03 0.10 -25.28
N GLU A 23 36.60 -0.98 -25.93
CA GLU A 23 35.85 -0.98 -27.19
C GLU A 23 34.33 -0.87 -27.01
N ALA A 24 33.88 -0.50 -25.81
CA ALA A 24 32.48 -0.41 -25.43
C ALA A 24 31.71 -1.74 -25.65
N ARG A 25 32.35 -2.89 -25.45
CA ARG A 25 31.75 -4.21 -25.49
C ARG A 25 31.61 -4.79 -24.11
N VAL A 26 30.53 -5.52 -23.87
CA VAL A 26 30.31 -6.23 -22.62
C VAL A 26 31.19 -7.47 -22.57
N PHE A 27 32.22 -7.49 -21.73
CA PHE A 27 33.09 -8.66 -21.56
C PHE A 27 32.69 -9.58 -20.40
N ALA A 28 31.87 -9.08 -19.45
CA ALA A 28 31.32 -9.88 -18.36
C ALA A 28 29.92 -9.41 -18.01
N ALA A 29 29.07 -10.40 -17.67
CA ALA A 29 27.72 -10.18 -17.17
C ALA A 29 27.38 -11.29 -16.18
N ASN A 30 26.70 -10.97 -15.07
CA ASN A 30 26.28 -11.97 -14.11
C ASN A 30 24.89 -12.54 -14.45
N ARG A 31 24.48 -13.56 -13.69
CA ARG A 31 23.18 -14.24 -13.87
C ARG A 31 22.02 -13.27 -13.68
N ALA A 32 22.12 -12.30 -12.77
CA ALA A 32 21.08 -11.31 -12.54
C ALA A 32 20.93 -10.38 -13.77
N ALA A 33 22.03 -9.94 -14.38
CA ALA A 33 21.99 -9.13 -15.60
C ALA A 33 21.41 -9.90 -16.80
N THR A 34 21.76 -11.17 -17.00
CA THR A 34 21.15 -12.01 -18.04
C THR A 34 19.68 -12.27 -17.76
N GLY A 35 19.30 -12.43 -16.48
CA GLY A 35 17.90 -12.52 -16.07
C GLY A 35 17.07 -11.29 -16.43
N LEU A 36 17.66 -10.10 -16.32
CA LEU A 36 16.99 -8.82 -16.55
C LEU A 36 16.99 -8.43 -18.03
N LEU A 37 18.16 -8.43 -18.69
CA LEU A 37 18.36 -7.83 -20.02
C LEU A 37 18.28 -8.87 -21.16
N GLY A 38 18.27 -10.15 -20.85
CA GLY A 38 18.22 -11.26 -21.82
C GLY A 38 19.53 -12.03 -21.94
N ASP A 39 19.48 -13.13 -22.68
CA ASP A 39 20.62 -14.02 -22.86
C ASP A 39 21.64 -13.45 -23.86
N ARG A 40 22.91 -13.94 -23.78
CA ARG A 40 24.03 -13.59 -24.67
C ARG A 40 24.35 -12.09 -24.63
N LEU A 41 24.65 -11.58 -23.45
CA LEU A 41 25.09 -10.17 -23.27
C LEU A 41 26.57 -9.96 -23.60
N THR A 42 27.41 -10.98 -23.39
CA THR A 42 28.86 -10.92 -23.65
C THR A 42 29.19 -10.78 -25.14
N ASP A 43 30.28 -10.11 -25.43
CA ASP A 43 30.80 -9.76 -26.75
C ASP A 43 29.89 -8.85 -27.59
N ARG A 44 28.83 -8.30 -26.99
CA ARG A 44 27.95 -7.35 -27.66
C ARG A 44 28.35 -5.91 -27.38
N PRO A 45 28.17 -4.98 -28.34
CA PRO A 45 28.29 -3.55 -28.07
C PRO A 45 27.32 -3.15 -26.97
N PHE A 46 27.79 -2.40 -25.95
CA PHE A 46 26.98 -2.00 -24.79
C PHE A 46 25.71 -1.26 -25.20
N VAL A 47 25.76 -0.38 -26.19
CA VAL A 47 24.62 0.36 -26.74
C VAL A 47 23.50 -0.54 -27.25
N THR A 48 23.80 -1.79 -27.64
CA THR A 48 22.76 -2.76 -28.06
C THR A 48 22.13 -3.50 -26.91
N VAL A 49 22.80 -3.55 -25.76
CA VAL A 49 22.35 -4.21 -24.53
C VAL A 49 21.48 -3.26 -23.72
N LEU A 50 21.94 -2.01 -23.56
CA LEU A 50 21.25 -0.99 -22.79
C LEU A 50 21.14 0.30 -23.62
N ARG A 51 19.94 0.55 -24.18
CA ARG A 51 19.70 1.62 -25.15
C ARG A 51 19.22 2.92 -24.48
N HIS A 52 19.96 3.39 -23.48
CA HIS A 52 19.63 4.65 -22.83
C HIS A 52 20.74 5.69 -23.10
N PRO A 53 20.43 6.82 -23.78
CA PRO A 53 21.44 7.76 -24.23
C PRO A 53 22.39 8.27 -23.14
N THR A 54 21.82 8.66 -21.99
CA THR A 54 22.59 9.18 -20.85
C THR A 54 23.56 8.15 -20.28
N ILE A 55 23.18 6.87 -20.23
CA ILE A 55 24.03 5.81 -19.70
C ILE A 55 25.11 5.43 -20.68
N VAL A 56 24.78 5.39 -21.98
CA VAL A 56 25.78 5.16 -23.04
C VAL A 56 26.82 6.27 -23.01
N GLN A 57 26.40 7.54 -22.93
CA GLN A 57 27.30 8.67 -22.81
C GLN A 57 28.20 8.61 -21.57
N ALA A 58 27.66 8.17 -20.41
CA ALA A 58 28.43 8.00 -19.18
C ALA A 58 29.51 6.92 -19.33
N VAL A 59 29.18 5.80 -20.00
CA VAL A 59 30.12 4.72 -20.28
C VAL A 59 31.25 5.25 -21.22
N ASP A 60 30.87 5.92 -22.32
CA ASP A 60 31.85 6.46 -23.29
C ASP A 60 32.78 7.50 -22.63
N THR A 61 32.24 8.37 -21.76
CA THR A 61 33.04 9.36 -21.01
C THR A 61 34.03 8.71 -20.06
N LEU A 62 33.67 7.62 -19.38
CA LEU A 62 34.57 6.91 -18.46
C LEU A 62 35.59 6.02 -19.17
N LEU A 63 35.32 5.58 -20.41
CA LEU A 63 36.24 4.83 -21.25
C LEU A 63 37.27 5.74 -21.93
N ASP A 64 36.98 7.03 -22.15
CA ASP A 64 37.90 8.00 -22.74
C ASP A 64 38.60 8.84 -21.65
N PRO A 65 39.88 8.57 -21.34
CA PRO A 65 40.64 9.30 -20.32
C PRO A 65 40.78 10.82 -20.58
N ALA A 66 40.68 11.25 -21.85
CA ALA A 66 40.78 12.66 -22.24
C ALA A 66 39.48 13.42 -21.90
N GLN A 67 38.34 12.77 -21.92
CA GLN A 67 37.03 13.35 -21.58
C GLN A 67 36.71 13.24 -20.09
N SER A 68 37.29 12.29 -19.39
CA SER A 68 37.10 12.08 -17.95
C SER A 68 37.57 13.28 -17.11
N ALA A 69 38.54 14.06 -17.59
CA ALA A 69 39.03 15.27 -16.94
C ALA A 69 38.19 16.52 -17.22
N ALA A 70 37.27 16.47 -18.19
CA ALA A 70 36.44 17.58 -18.65
C ALA A 70 34.91 17.36 -18.37
N ALA A 71 34.54 16.41 -17.51
CA ALA A 71 33.14 16.07 -17.22
C ALA A 71 32.38 17.32 -16.73
N PRO A 72 31.23 17.67 -17.36
CA PRO A 72 30.40 18.78 -16.91
C PRO A 72 29.93 18.56 -15.50
N SER A 73 29.91 19.62 -14.67
CA SER A 73 29.44 19.62 -13.28
C SER A 73 28.00 19.16 -13.07
N ASP A 74 27.22 19.06 -14.14
CA ASP A 74 25.83 18.54 -14.13
C ASP A 74 25.74 17.01 -14.06
N MET A 75 26.86 16.30 -14.34
CA MET A 75 26.94 14.83 -14.21
C MET A 75 27.21 14.36 -12.76
N THR A 76 27.40 15.30 -11.83
CA THR A 76 27.80 15.04 -10.43
C THR A 76 26.65 15.09 -9.43
N GLN A 77 25.38 15.07 -9.84
CA GLN A 77 24.21 15.10 -8.91
C GLN A 77 23.94 13.78 -8.17
N GLY A 78 24.94 13.00 -7.87
CA GLY A 78 24.83 11.81 -7.05
C GLY A 78 26.17 11.45 -6.42
N GLY A 79 26.58 12.14 -5.35
CA GLY A 79 27.64 11.70 -4.45
C GLY A 79 28.94 11.27 -5.14
N ALA A 80 29.75 12.23 -5.58
CA ALA A 80 31.08 11.96 -6.13
C ALA A 80 32.05 11.57 -5.02
N GLU A 81 32.01 10.33 -4.59
CA GLU A 81 33.18 9.65 -4.03
C GLU A 81 33.64 8.62 -5.07
N ALA A 82 34.85 8.85 -5.61
CA ALA A 82 35.58 7.98 -6.54
C ALA A 82 34.94 7.73 -7.93
N GLY A 83 34.91 8.76 -8.84
CA GLY A 83 34.94 8.52 -10.31
C GLY A 83 33.78 7.70 -10.90
N GLY A 84 32.57 7.84 -10.40
CA GLY A 84 31.41 7.12 -10.89
C GLY A 84 30.25 8.06 -11.26
N TYR A 85 29.38 7.60 -12.16
CA TYR A 85 28.13 8.24 -12.55
C TYR A 85 26.94 7.46 -12.01
N ARG A 86 25.96 8.12 -11.42
CA ARG A 86 24.72 7.49 -10.95
C ARG A 86 23.51 8.24 -11.49
N SER A 87 22.57 7.53 -12.07
CA SER A 87 21.34 8.13 -12.60
C SER A 87 20.15 7.21 -12.48
N ARG A 88 18.98 7.81 -12.24
CA ARG A 88 17.69 7.11 -12.33
C ARG A 88 17.14 7.27 -13.72
N VAL A 89 16.83 6.15 -14.34
CA VAL A 89 16.37 6.07 -15.73
C VAL A 89 15.31 4.97 -15.87
N VAL A 90 14.49 5.08 -16.90
CA VAL A 90 13.60 3.98 -17.29
C VAL A 90 14.28 3.20 -18.39
N ILE A 91 14.54 1.92 -18.17
CA ILE A 91 15.12 1.03 -19.17
C ILE A 91 14.08 0.05 -19.68
N SER A 92 14.16 -0.30 -20.96
CA SER A 92 13.31 -1.36 -21.52
C SER A 92 13.99 -2.72 -21.31
N ALA A 93 13.47 -3.52 -20.40
CA ALA A 93 13.96 -4.85 -20.06
C ALA A 93 12.92 -5.90 -20.45
N ARG A 94 13.25 -6.79 -21.39
CA ARG A 94 12.37 -7.87 -21.90
C ARG A 94 10.98 -7.36 -22.34
N GLY A 95 10.92 -6.17 -22.96
CA GLY A 95 9.66 -5.58 -23.44
C GLY A 95 8.78 -4.95 -22.35
N ARG A 96 9.35 -4.69 -21.17
CA ARG A 96 8.73 -3.92 -20.10
C ARG A 96 9.60 -2.75 -19.73
N ASP A 97 8.98 -1.61 -19.46
CA ASP A 97 9.67 -0.45 -18.93
C ASP A 97 9.92 -0.65 -17.44
N LEU A 98 11.18 -0.55 -17.04
CA LEU A 98 11.65 -0.76 -15.68
C LEU A 98 12.34 0.50 -15.17
N PRO A 99 11.83 1.16 -14.12
CA PRO A 99 12.56 2.19 -13.41
C PRO A 99 13.78 1.58 -12.73
N ALA A 100 14.97 2.10 -13.06
CA ALA A 100 16.21 1.57 -12.51
C ALA A 100 17.16 2.70 -12.10
N GLU A 101 17.87 2.50 -11.02
CA GLU A 101 19.03 3.31 -10.65
C GLU A 101 20.27 2.64 -11.23
N ILE A 102 20.98 3.34 -12.12
CA ILE A 102 22.17 2.80 -12.79
C ILE A 102 23.40 3.53 -12.27
N THR A 103 24.35 2.75 -11.77
CA THR A 103 25.66 3.24 -11.36
C THR A 103 26.71 2.76 -12.38
N VAL A 104 27.45 3.71 -12.93
CA VAL A 104 28.53 3.46 -13.88
C VAL A 104 29.83 3.92 -13.23
N SER A 105 30.80 3.02 -13.06
CA SER A 105 32.06 3.29 -12.36
C SER A 105 33.26 2.82 -13.18
N ALA A 106 34.35 3.60 -13.17
CA ALA A 106 35.58 3.18 -13.78
C ALA A 106 36.17 1.95 -13.10
N LEU A 107 36.60 0.97 -13.88
CA LEU A 107 37.21 -0.27 -13.39
C LEU A 107 38.68 -0.29 -13.87
N PRO A 108 39.67 -0.11 -12.98
CA PRO A 108 41.08 -0.13 -13.37
C PRO A 108 41.52 -1.55 -13.74
N MET A 109 41.76 -1.78 -15.03
CA MET A 109 42.23 -3.05 -15.58
C MET A 109 43.70 -2.93 -16.03
N GLN A 110 44.39 -4.08 -16.14
CA GLN A 110 45.76 -4.10 -16.65
C GLN A 110 45.84 -3.86 -18.16
N ASN A 111 44.78 -4.17 -18.89
CA ASN A 111 44.71 -4.16 -20.35
C ASN A 111 43.96 -2.95 -20.93
N GLY A 112 43.80 -1.86 -20.17
CA GLY A 112 43.11 -0.66 -20.62
C GLY A 112 41.96 -0.24 -19.72
N PRO A 113 41.26 0.89 -20.04
CA PRO A 113 40.10 1.32 -19.28
C PRO A 113 38.95 0.33 -19.42
N ALA A 114 38.21 0.13 -18.35
CA ALA A 114 36.96 -0.64 -18.33
C ALA A 114 35.96 0.03 -17.40
N VAL A 115 34.73 -0.29 -17.57
CA VAL A 115 33.62 0.30 -16.80
C VAL A 115 32.75 -0.80 -16.22
N LEU A 116 32.35 -0.64 -14.96
CA LEU A 116 31.38 -1.46 -14.29
C LEU A 116 30.02 -0.74 -14.31
N VAL A 117 28.99 -1.43 -14.76
CA VAL A 117 27.59 -0.94 -14.78
C VAL A 117 26.76 -1.80 -13.85
N VAL A 118 26.24 -1.20 -12.79
CA VAL A 118 25.36 -1.83 -11.81
C VAL A 118 23.95 -1.29 -12.05
N ILE A 119 22.96 -2.18 -12.11
CA ILE A 119 21.55 -1.85 -12.34
C ILE A 119 20.75 -2.27 -11.11
N GLU A 120 20.13 -1.32 -10.45
CA GLU A 120 19.27 -1.57 -9.30
C GLU A 120 17.82 -1.24 -9.68
N ASP A 121 16.92 -2.22 -9.51
CA ASP A 121 15.47 -2.01 -9.71
C ASP A 121 14.95 -1.03 -8.65
N SER A 122 14.49 0.13 -9.09
CA SER A 122 13.92 1.18 -8.23
C SER A 122 12.40 1.18 -8.20
N SER A 123 11.73 0.23 -8.86
CA SER A 123 10.27 0.16 -8.97
C SER A 123 9.58 0.24 -7.61
N GLY A 124 10.02 -0.54 -6.64
CA GLY A 124 9.42 -0.54 -5.30
C GLY A 124 9.58 0.79 -4.55
N ILE A 125 10.70 1.51 -4.76
CA ILE A 125 10.92 2.83 -4.16
C ILE A 125 10.04 3.87 -4.84
N GLU A 126 9.97 3.84 -6.16
CA GLU A 126 9.13 4.77 -6.93
C GLU A 126 7.66 4.56 -6.65
N GLU A 127 7.19 3.31 -6.60
CA GLU A 127 5.82 2.99 -6.18
C GLU A 127 5.51 3.52 -4.77
N ALA A 128 6.40 3.34 -3.81
CA ALA A 128 6.21 3.84 -2.45
C ALA A 128 6.16 5.39 -2.41
N VAL A 129 7.02 6.07 -3.18
CA VAL A 129 7.01 7.54 -3.31
C VAL A 129 5.73 8.02 -3.97
N GLN A 130 5.28 7.34 -5.05
CA GLN A 130 4.05 7.69 -5.75
C GLN A 130 2.82 7.49 -4.85
N LEU A 131 2.71 6.34 -4.18
CA LEU A 131 1.64 6.08 -3.20
C LEU A 131 1.58 7.14 -2.10
N ARG A 132 2.75 7.63 -1.64
CA ARG A 132 2.80 8.72 -0.65
C ARG A 132 2.32 10.05 -1.21
N ARG A 133 2.68 10.38 -2.47
CA ARG A 133 2.22 11.61 -3.14
C ARG A 133 0.70 11.57 -3.35
N ASP A 134 0.19 10.45 -3.85
CA ASP A 134 -1.24 10.25 -4.09
C ASP A 134 -2.04 10.33 -2.78
N PHE A 135 -1.48 9.77 -1.69
CA PHE A 135 -2.07 9.88 -0.36
C PHE A 135 -2.22 11.33 0.08
N VAL A 136 -1.16 12.15 0.00
CA VAL A 136 -1.19 13.57 0.39
C VAL A 136 -2.17 14.37 -0.48
N ALA A 137 -2.18 14.11 -1.79
CA ALA A 137 -3.11 14.74 -2.72
C ALA A 137 -4.57 14.41 -2.36
N ASN A 138 -4.88 13.13 -2.13
CA ASN A 138 -6.22 12.66 -1.79
C ASN A 138 -6.70 13.23 -0.44
N VAL A 139 -5.83 13.24 0.60
CA VAL A 139 -6.14 13.89 1.89
C VAL A 139 -6.51 15.37 1.68
N SER A 140 -5.71 16.08 0.88
CA SER A 140 -5.95 17.51 0.60
C SER A 140 -7.28 17.72 -0.11
N HIS A 141 -7.65 16.86 -1.05
CA HIS A 141 -8.92 16.92 -1.76
C HIS A 141 -10.11 16.60 -0.86
N GLU A 142 -10.04 15.52 -0.05
CA GLU A 142 -11.11 15.11 0.84
C GLU A 142 -11.35 16.10 2.01
N LEU A 143 -10.34 16.91 2.38
CA LEU A 143 -10.50 17.99 3.35
C LEU A 143 -11.00 19.29 2.71
N ARG A 144 -10.54 19.63 1.50
CA ARG A 144 -10.89 20.89 0.84
C ARG A 144 -12.36 20.97 0.47
N THR A 145 -12.93 19.89 -0.04
CA THR A 145 -14.34 19.86 -0.50
C THR A 145 -15.34 20.23 0.60
N PRO A 146 -15.37 19.56 1.77
CA PRO A 146 -16.28 19.94 2.85
C PRO A 146 -15.98 21.32 3.43
N LEU A 147 -14.71 21.72 3.51
CA LEU A 147 -14.33 23.03 4.00
C LEU A 147 -14.89 24.15 3.09
N THR A 148 -14.77 23.99 1.78
CA THR A 148 -15.32 24.97 0.82
C THR A 148 -16.85 25.04 0.92
N ALA A 149 -17.52 23.90 1.07
CA ALA A 149 -18.97 23.87 1.28
C ALA A 149 -19.39 24.60 2.57
N MET A 150 -18.68 24.35 3.70
CA MET A 150 -18.95 25.04 4.96
C MET A 150 -18.77 26.56 4.85
N ILE A 151 -17.72 27.02 4.17
CA ILE A 151 -17.51 28.47 3.92
C ILE A 151 -18.68 29.06 3.14
N GLY A 152 -19.12 28.40 2.07
CA GLY A 152 -20.27 28.85 1.27
C GLY A 152 -21.59 28.89 2.06
N PHE A 153 -21.82 27.92 2.97
CA PHE A 153 -22.99 27.96 3.86
C PHE A 153 -22.91 29.09 4.88
N ILE A 154 -21.72 29.37 5.44
CA ILE A 154 -21.51 30.52 6.34
C ILE A 154 -21.81 31.84 5.60
N GLU A 155 -21.32 32.00 4.36
CA GLU A 155 -21.58 33.19 3.55
C GLU A 155 -23.08 33.35 3.27
N THR A 156 -23.76 32.24 2.94
CA THR A 156 -25.22 32.24 2.68
C THR A 156 -26.01 32.62 3.93
N LEU A 157 -25.62 32.12 5.10
CA LEU A 157 -26.23 32.46 6.39
C LEU A 157 -25.96 33.89 6.83
N ARG A 158 -24.83 34.48 6.41
CA ARG A 158 -24.50 35.90 6.67
C ARG A 158 -25.19 36.85 5.69
N GLY A 159 -25.68 36.36 4.58
CA GLY A 159 -26.28 37.14 3.50
C GLY A 159 -27.75 36.71 3.22
N PRO A 160 -28.02 36.01 2.08
CA PRO A 160 -29.39 35.76 1.60
C PRO A 160 -30.30 35.00 2.56
N ALA A 161 -29.76 34.12 3.40
CA ALA A 161 -30.52 33.28 4.35
C ALA A 161 -30.49 33.79 5.77
N ARG A 162 -30.04 35.05 6.02
CA ARG A 162 -29.88 35.61 7.36
C ARG A 162 -31.14 35.61 8.18
N ASP A 163 -32.25 35.98 7.55
CA ASP A 163 -33.56 36.15 8.20
C ASP A 163 -34.52 34.98 7.93
N ASP A 164 -34.01 33.85 7.37
CA ASP A 164 -34.76 32.62 7.13
C ASP A 164 -34.39 31.54 8.16
N PRO A 165 -35.23 31.31 9.21
CA PRO A 165 -34.96 30.30 10.24
C PRO A 165 -34.88 28.87 9.70
N ALA A 166 -35.70 28.51 8.70
CA ALA A 166 -35.72 27.16 8.16
C ALA A 166 -34.45 26.86 7.33
N ALA A 167 -34.02 27.83 6.52
CA ALA A 167 -32.75 27.74 5.81
C ALA A 167 -31.57 27.66 6.77
N ARG A 168 -31.58 28.46 7.86
CA ARG A 168 -30.54 28.44 8.87
C ARG A 168 -30.40 27.07 9.53
N ASP A 169 -31.48 26.48 10.00
CA ASP A 169 -31.45 25.18 10.68
C ASP A 169 -30.98 24.09 9.73
N ARG A 170 -31.40 24.12 8.48
CA ARG A 170 -30.96 23.19 7.42
C ARG A 170 -29.44 23.33 7.15
N PHE A 171 -28.93 24.54 6.96
CA PHE A 171 -27.50 24.74 6.67
C PHE A 171 -26.62 24.40 7.87
N LEU A 172 -27.04 24.69 9.10
CA LEU A 172 -26.35 24.29 10.33
C LEU A 172 -26.27 22.77 10.45
N SER A 173 -27.34 22.03 10.17
CA SER A 173 -27.34 20.56 10.18
C SER A 173 -26.39 19.96 9.12
N ILE A 174 -26.33 20.56 7.92
CA ILE A 174 -25.39 20.14 6.87
C ILE A 174 -23.94 20.41 7.33
N MET A 175 -23.67 21.57 7.89
CA MET A 175 -22.34 21.96 8.40
C MET A 175 -21.88 21.02 9.53
N GLU A 176 -22.78 20.65 10.45
CA GLU A 176 -22.51 19.68 11.52
C GLU A 176 -22.13 18.31 10.95
N THR A 177 -22.87 17.84 9.95
CA THR A 177 -22.60 16.58 9.27
C THR A 177 -21.22 16.58 8.59
N GLU A 178 -20.87 17.66 7.87
CA GLU A 178 -19.58 17.80 7.19
C GLU A 178 -18.42 17.94 8.21
N ALA A 179 -18.61 18.66 9.30
CA ALA A 179 -17.61 18.79 10.36
C ALA A 179 -17.35 17.42 11.04
N ALA A 180 -18.42 16.67 11.35
CA ALA A 180 -18.30 15.31 11.90
C ALA A 180 -17.58 14.36 10.93
N ARG A 181 -17.84 14.49 9.61
CA ARG A 181 -17.13 13.72 8.57
C ARG A 181 -15.64 14.09 8.53
N MET A 182 -15.27 15.38 8.57
CA MET A 182 -13.87 15.80 8.60
C MET A 182 -13.16 15.27 9.85
N ASN A 183 -13.80 15.32 11.01
CA ASN A 183 -13.24 14.80 12.25
C ASN A 183 -12.95 13.29 12.14
N ARG A 184 -13.87 12.50 11.57
CA ARG A 184 -13.65 11.06 11.31
C ARG A 184 -12.46 10.84 10.37
N LEU A 185 -12.35 11.62 9.28
CA LEU A 185 -11.22 11.53 8.37
C LEU A 185 -9.89 11.77 9.08
N VAL A 186 -9.81 12.80 9.95
CA VAL A 186 -8.60 13.11 10.75
C VAL A 186 -8.26 11.94 11.69
N LEU A 187 -9.25 11.38 12.39
CA LEU A 187 -9.05 10.23 13.28
C LEU A 187 -8.57 8.99 12.50
N ASP A 188 -9.15 8.71 11.34
CA ASP A 188 -8.73 7.61 10.46
C ASP A 188 -7.28 7.80 9.99
N LEU A 189 -6.89 9.02 9.61
CA LEU A 189 -5.52 9.34 9.20
C LEU A 189 -4.52 9.15 10.35
N LEU A 190 -4.86 9.59 11.56
CA LEU A 190 -4.01 9.40 12.74
C LEU A 190 -3.89 7.92 13.10
N SER A 191 -4.99 7.16 13.04
CA SER A 191 -4.98 5.72 13.27
C SER A 191 -4.11 5.00 12.23
N LEU A 192 -4.28 5.30 10.94
CA LEU A 192 -3.49 4.72 9.87
C LEU A 192 -2.00 4.99 10.06
N SER A 193 -1.64 6.25 10.36
CA SER A 193 -0.25 6.66 10.61
C SER A 193 0.38 5.91 11.79
N ARG A 194 -0.38 5.71 12.89
CA ARG A 194 0.10 4.91 14.05
C ARG A 194 0.34 3.46 13.67
N VAL A 195 -0.63 2.83 13.00
CA VAL A 195 -0.54 1.42 12.62
C VAL A 195 0.63 1.18 11.67
N GLU A 196 0.85 2.07 10.69
CA GLU A 196 1.99 1.99 9.76
C GLU A 196 3.34 2.15 10.46
N SER A 197 3.45 3.10 11.39
CA SER A 197 4.70 3.30 12.16
C SER A 197 5.05 2.12 13.06
N GLU A 198 4.05 1.39 13.53
CA GLU A 198 4.18 0.26 14.44
C GLU A 198 4.07 -1.12 13.76
N GLU A 199 3.97 -1.18 12.44
CA GLU A 199 3.71 -2.42 11.67
C GLU A 199 4.71 -3.55 11.99
N ARG A 200 5.96 -3.19 12.32
CA ARG A 200 7.01 -4.15 12.66
C ARG A 200 6.91 -4.72 14.08
N ARG A 201 6.11 -4.11 14.96
CA ARG A 201 5.99 -4.50 16.37
C ARG A 201 4.68 -5.24 16.59
N ARG A 202 4.76 -6.58 16.67
CA ARG A 202 3.58 -7.40 16.93
C ARG A 202 3.02 -7.12 18.32
N PRO A 203 1.70 -6.90 18.45
CA PRO A 203 1.02 -6.90 19.75
C PRO A 203 1.08 -8.29 20.39
N SER A 204 1.28 -8.33 21.70
CA SER A 204 1.45 -9.58 22.46
C SER A 204 0.50 -9.70 23.66
N GLU A 205 -0.44 -8.77 23.80
CA GLU A 205 -1.44 -8.83 24.87
C GLU A 205 -2.44 -9.96 24.58
N ARG A 206 -2.78 -10.75 25.59
CA ARG A 206 -3.77 -11.82 25.47
C ARG A 206 -5.15 -11.26 25.67
N LEU A 207 -6.04 -11.53 24.72
CA LEU A 207 -7.44 -11.09 24.77
C LEU A 207 -8.39 -12.19 24.29
N ASP A 208 -9.63 -12.07 24.71
CA ASP A 208 -10.74 -12.90 24.23
C ASP A 208 -11.44 -12.18 23.06
N LEU A 209 -11.15 -12.64 21.85
CA LEU A 209 -11.72 -12.10 20.62
C LEU A 209 -13.24 -12.22 20.58
N GLY A 210 -13.81 -13.30 21.15
CA GLY A 210 -15.25 -13.50 21.19
C GLY A 210 -15.97 -12.45 22.05
N ARG A 211 -15.39 -12.07 23.18
CA ARG A 211 -15.90 -10.97 24.01
C ARG A 211 -15.82 -9.63 23.28
N LEU A 212 -14.68 -9.36 22.64
CA LEU A 212 -14.46 -8.12 21.89
C LEU A 212 -15.49 -7.97 20.76
N VAL A 213 -15.69 -9.01 19.95
CA VAL A 213 -16.66 -9.01 18.84
C VAL A 213 -18.09 -8.79 19.34
N ARG A 214 -18.49 -9.43 20.44
CA ARG A 214 -19.81 -9.22 21.06
C ARG A 214 -19.98 -7.79 21.56
N ALA A 215 -18.97 -7.20 22.19
CA ALA A 215 -19.01 -5.81 22.65
C ALA A 215 -19.17 -4.82 21.51
N VAL A 216 -18.47 -5.04 20.39
CA VAL A 216 -18.64 -4.23 19.16
C VAL A 216 -20.05 -4.36 18.59
N ALA A 217 -20.58 -5.58 18.51
CA ALA A 217 -21.94 -5.82 18.02
C ALA A 217 -22.98 -5.09 18.89
N GLU A 218 -22.82 -5.14 20.21
CA GLU A 218 -23.70 -4.45 21.16
C GLU A 218 -23.62 -2.93 21.00
N THR A 219 -22.41 -2.38 20.88
CA THR A 219 -22.19 -0.92 20.69
C THR A 219 -22.88 -0.41 19.42
N LEU A 220 -22.84 -1.18 18.33
CA LEU A 220 -23.42 -0.79 17.04
C LEU A 220 -24.88 -1.18 16.87
N SER A 221 -25.47 -1.98 17.80
CA SER A 221 -26.82 -2.52 17.68
C SER A 221 -27.89 -1.42 17.58
N GLN A 222 -27.78 -0.36 18.38
CA GLN A 222 -28.75 0.75 18.37
C GLN A 222 -28.69 1.52 17.03
N THR A 223 -27.49 1.80 16.53
CA THR A 223 -27.30 2.49 15.25
C THR A 223 -27.78 1.62 14.08
N ALA A 224 -27.52 0.33 14.12
CA ALA A 224 -27.99 -0.62 13.11
C ALA A 224 -29.52 -0.71 13.12
N HIS A 225 -30.13 -0.84 14.29
CA HIS A 225 -31.58 -0.91 14.45
C HIS A 225 -32.27 0.35 13.92
N ALA A 226 -31.69 1.55 14.15
CA ALA A 226 -32.20 2.79 13.58
C ALA A 226 -32.18 2.82 12.04
N GLN A 227 -31.34 1.99 11.40
CA GLN A 227 -31.28 1.78 9.96
C GLN A 227 -32.03 0.53 9.48
N GLY A 228 -32.81 -0.11 10.36
CA GLY A 228 -33.59 -1.32 10.04
C GLY A 228 -32.73 -2.58 9.91
N VAL A 229 -31.54 -2.60 10.50
CA VAL A 229 -30.59 -3.73 10.44
C VAL A 229 -30.45 -4.38 11.80
N THR A 230 -30.50 -5.71 11.84
CA THR A 230 -30.25 -6.51 13.05
C THR A 230 -28.84 -7.11 12.99
N ILE A 231 -28.06 -6.92 14.07
CA ILE A 231 -26.74 -7.54 14.19
C ILE A 231 -26.87 -8.82 15.01
N ARG A 232 -26.31 -9.92 14.50
CA ARG A 232 -26.32 -11.23 15.14
C ARG A 232 -24.92 -11.78 15.28
N VAL A 233 -24.57 -12.32 16.44
CA VAL A 233 -23.28 -13.00 16.68
C VAL A 233 -23.53 -14.50 16.79
N GLU A 234 -22.82 -15.28 16.00
CA GLU A 234 -22.93 -16.73 15.93
C GLU A 234 -21.58 -17.41 16.24
N GLY A 235 -21.63 -18.56 16.86
CA GLY A 235 -20.46 -19.41 17.12
C GLY A 235 -19.65 -18.98 18.34
N ALA A 236 -18.70 -19.84 18.71
CA ALA A 236 -17.80 -19.73 19.86
C ALA A 236 -18.51 -19.47 21.20
N ASP A 237 -19.12 -20.51 21.75
CA ASP A 237 -19.71 -20.48 23.10
C ASP A 237 -18.67 -20.44 24.23
N GLY A 238 -17.39 -20.65 23.89
CA GLY A 238 -16.24 -20.59 24.79
C GLY A 238 -15.28 -19.44 24.52
N PRO A 239 -14.17 -19.37 25.28
CA PRO A 239 -13.13 -18.37 25.09
C PRO A 239 -12.46 -18.47 23.69
N VAL A 240 -12.20 -17.34 23.07
CA VAL A 240 -11.51 -17.21 21.77
C VAL A 240 -10.17 -16.49 21.98
N PRO A 241 -9.15 -17.20 22.50
CA PRO A 241 -7.89 -16.56 22.85
C PRO A 241 -7.08 -16.19 21.62
N VAL A 242 -6.69 -14.93 21.55
CA VAL A 242 -5.72 -14.40 20.56
C VAL A 242 -4.71 -13.49 21.23
N GLU A 243 -3.56 -13.28 20.58
CA GLU A 243 -2.62 -12.23 20.96
C GLU A 243 -2.86 -11.01 20.08
N GLY A 244 -3.09 -9.83 20.69
CA GLY A 244 -3.42 -8.64 19.92
C GLY A 244 -3.49 -7.37 20.78
N ASP A 245 -3.78 -6.27 20.10
CA ASP A 245 -4.10 -4.97 20.69
C ASP A 245 -5.63 -4.82 20.67
N ALA A 246 -6.23 -4.71 21.84
CA ALA A 246 -7.68 -4.70 22.00
C ALA A 246 -8.35 -3.52 21.29
N ASP A 247 -7.73 -2.32 21.34
CA ASP A 247 -8.26 -1.11 20.70
C ASP A 247 -8.22 -1.23 19.18
N GLN A 248 -7.12 -1.75 18.64
CA GLN A 248 -6.98 -1.96 17.21
C GLN A 248 -7.96 -3.03 16.68
N LEU A 249 -8.09 -4.17 17.37
CA LEU A 249 -9.05 -5.20 16.96
C LEU A 249 -10.50 -4.71 17.11
N THR A 250 -10.79 -3.90 18.11
CA THR A 250 -12.09 -3.22 18.22
C THR A 250 -12.34 -2.33 16.99
N GLN A 251 -11.34 -1.55 16.57
CA GLN A 251 -11.43 -0.72 15.38
C GLN A 251 -11.64 -1.55 14.10
N VAL A 252 -10.99 -2.71 13.96
CA VAL A 252 -11.21 -3.64 12.84
C VAL A 252 -12.68 -4.03 12.75
N PHE A 253 -13.24 -4.59 13.81
CA PHE A 253 -14.61 -5.07 13.76
C PHE A 253 -15.63 -3.95 13.72
N HIS A 254 -15.36 -2.80 14.35
CA HIS A 254 -16.19 -1.61 14.21
C HIS A 254 -16.28 -1.17 12.74
N ASN A 255 -15.15 -1.04 12.04
CA ASN A 255 -15.13 -0.65 10.63
C ASN A 255 -15.85 -1.65 9.72
N LEU A 256 -15.65 -2.95 9.96
CA LEU A 256 -16.32 -4.00 9.16
C LEU A 256 -17.82 -4.04 9.39
N VAL A 257 -18.26 -3.97 10.65
CA VAL A 257 -19.70 -4.00 11.00
C VAL A 257 -20.38 -2.72 10.55
N GLU A 258 -19.74 -1.55 10.72
CA GLU A 258 -20.28 -0.28 10.24
C GLU A 258 -20.45 -0.29 8.71
N ASN A 259 -19.49 -0.84 7.97
CA ASN A 259 -19.60 -1.02 6.53
C ASN A 259 -20.75 -1.98 6.17
N ALA A 260 -20.89 -3.11 6.85
CA ALA A 260 -21.96 -4.05 6.63
C ALA A 260 -23.34 -3.42 6.88
N VAL A 261 -23.49 -2.60 7.93
CA VAL A 261 -24.73 -1.86 8.20
C VAL A 261 -25.02 -0.81 7.13
N LYS A 262 -23.99 -0.05 6.71
CA LYS A 262 -24.14 1.04 5.71
C LYS A 262 -24.47 0.53 4.31
N TYR A 263 -23.86 -0.55 3.88
CA TYR A 263 -23.92 -1.04 2.50
C TYR A 263 -24.79 -2.31 2.37
N GLY A 264 -24.83 -3.12 3.42
CA GLY A 264 -25.62 -4.35 3.51
C GLY A 264 -27.04 -4.17 4.02
N GLY A 265 -27.43 -2.93 4.40
CA GLY A 265 -28.70 -2.63 5.09
C GLY A 265 -29.98 -3.08 4.37
N ALA A 266 -29.96 -3.20 3.04
CA ALA A 266 -31.09 -3.74 2.26
C ALA A 266 -31.46 -5.20 2.65
N GLY A 267 -30.49 -5.97 3.20
CA GLY A 267 -30.71 -7.35 3.66
C GLY A 267 -31.28 -7.48 5.06
N GLY A 268 -31.42 -6.40 5.82
CA GLY A 268 -32.00 -6.37 7.17
C GLY A 268 -31.20 -7.09 8.26
N GLU A 269 -30.12 -7.78 7.93
CA GLU A 269 -29.33 -8.56 8.88
C GLU A 269 -27.83 -8.50 8.57
N VAL A 270 -27.01 -8.38 9.62
CA VAL A 270 -25.55 -8.52 9.60
C VAL A 270 -25.16 -9.63 10.58
N ILE A 271 -24.41 -10.62 10.10
CA ILE A 271 -24.01 -11.78 10.90
C ILE A 271 -22.50 -11.73 11.16
N LEU A 272 -22.11 -11.78 12.44
CA LEU A 272 -20.72 -11.97 12.86
C LEU A 272 -20.53 -13.42 13.26
N ARG A 273 -19.86 -14.21 12.42
CA ARG A 273 -19.65 -15.64 12.67
C ARG A 273 -18.24 -15.91 13.12
N ILE A 274 -18.09 -16.49 14.33
CA ILE A 274 -16.81 -16.85 14.93
C ILE A 274 -16.61 -18.35 14.78
N ALA A 275 -15.49 -18.77 14.18
CA ALA A 275 -15.16 -20.17 13.95
C ALA A 275 -13.68 -20.45 14.24
N ALA A 276 -13.40 -21.64 14.79
CA ALA A 276 -12.06 -22.14 14.93
C ALA A 276 -11.58 -22.76 13.62
N ILE A 277 -10.34 -22.48 13.25
CA ILE A 277 -9.64 -23.13 12.14
C ILE A 277 -8.52 -23.99 12.74
N ALA A 278 -8.63 -25.31 12.59
CA ALA A 278 -7.64 -26.24 13.15
C ALA A 278 -6.24 -26.02 12.57
N HIS A 279 -6.15 -25.68 11.28
CA HIS A 279 -4.90 -25.35 10.61
C HIS A 279 -5.16 -24.41 9.42
N ASP A 280 -4.58 -23.22 9.44
CA ASP A 280 -4.55 -22.33 8.29
C ASP A 280 -3.18 -22.44 7.61
N ALA A 281 -3.17 -22.73 6.30
CA ALA A 281 -1.95 -22.96 5.54
C ALA A 281 -1.06 -21.71 5.45
N SER A 282 -1.66 -20.51 5.41
CA SER A 282 -0.92 -19.25 5.32
C SER A 282 -0.32 -18.83 6.67
N LEU A 283 -1.01 -19.12 7.77
CA LEU A 283 -0.56 -18.83 9.14
C LEU A 283 0.25 -19.99 9.74
N ARG A 284 0.31 -21.14 9.05
CA ARG A 284 1.03 -22.36 9.45
C ARG A 284 0.66 -22.86 10.85
N GLY A 285 -0.61 -22.75 11.24
CA GLY A 285 -1.06 -23.16 12.55
C GLY A 285 -2.55 -22.98 12.78
N PRO A 286 -3.02 -23.23 14.04
CA PRO A 286 -4.40 -23.00 14.42
C PRO A 286 -4.72 -21.49 14.39
N ALA A 287 -5.95 -21.19 14.03
CA ALA A 287 -6.42 -19.80 13.91
C ALA A 287 -7.88 -19.65 14.33
N TRP A 288 -8.28 -18.42 14.54
CA TRP A 288 -9.67 -18.02 14.69
C TRP A 288 -10.09 -17.16 13.51
N ALA A 289 -11.25 -17.46 12.93
CA ALA A 289 -11.88 -16.66 11.90
C ALA A 289 -13.09 -15.94 12.46
N VAL A 290 -13.22 -14.66 12.13
CA VAL A 290 -14.44 -13.88 12.36
C VAL A 290 -14.90 -13.35 11.02
N ALA A 291 -16.04 -13.85 10.54
CA ALA A 291 -16.66 -13.42 9.30
C ALA A 291 -17.77 -12.40 9.61
N VAL A 292 -17.70 -11.24 8.99
CA VAL A 292 -18.78 -10.23 8.97
C VAL A 292 -19.50 -10.38 7.65
N ILE A 293 -20.76 -10.81 7.72
CA ILE A 293 -21.57 -11.19 6.56
C ILE A 293 -22.76 -10.24 6.47
N ASP A 294 -22.93 -9.61 5.32
CA ASP A 294 -24.11 -8.84 4.96
C ASP A 294 -24.84 -9.46 3.76
N ARG A 295 -26.10 -9.10 3.59
CA ARG A 295 -26.93 -9.51 2.45
C ARG A 295 -27.32 -8.29 1.59
N GLY A 296 -26.39 -7.38 1.40
CA GLY A 296 -26.56 -6.19 0.60
C GLY A 296 -26.47 -6.42 -0.91
N GLU A 297 -26.18 -5.34 -1.61
CA GLU A 297 -26.07 -5.35 -3.08
C GLU A 297 -24.87 -6.12 -3.61
N GLY A 298 -23.92 -6.48 -2.71
CA GLY A 298 -22.66 -7.10 -3.10
C GLY A 298 -21.73 -6.16 -3.87
N ILE A 299 -20.58 -6.69 -4.24
CA ILE A 299 -19.48 -5.96 -4.87
C ILE A 299 -19.01 -6.73 -6.10
N ASP A 300 -18.84 -6.03 -7.22
CA ASP A 300 -18.31 -6.61 -8.46
C ASP A 300 -16.85 -7.04 -8.26
N GLU A 301 -16.47 -8.20 -8.81
CA GLU A 301 -15.18 -8.85 -8.65
C GLU A 301 -13.99 -7.94 -9.01
N ARG A 302 -14.15 -7.07 -10.02
CA ARG A 302 -13.11 -6.11 -10.45
C ARG A 302 -12.71 -5.11 -9.35
N HIS A 303 -13.59 -4.86 -8.37
CA HIS A 303 -13.34 -3.94 -7.26
C HIS A 303 -12.69 -4.63 -6.05
N LEU A 304 -12.85 -5.95 -5.88
CA LEU A 304 -12.40 -6.67 -4.69
C LEU A 304 -10.90 -6.48 -4.38
N PRO A 305 -9.96 -6.56 -5.34
CA PRO A 305 -8.54 -6.36 -5.07
C PRO A 305 -8.21 -4.96 -4.56
N ARG A 306 -9.02 -3.97 -4.94
CA ARG A 306 -8.80 -2.54 -4.68
C ARG A 306 -9.47 -2.03 -3.42
N LEU A 307 -10.40 -2.76 -2.82
CA LEU A 307 -11.17 -2.32 -1.66
C LEU A 307 -10.32 -1.92 -0.45
N THR A 308 -9.12 -2.46 -0.35
CA THR A 308 -8.17 -2.15 0.73
C THR A 308 -7.14 -1.07 0.35
N GLU A 309 -7.25 -0.48 -0.86
CA GLU A 309 -6.46 0.70 -1.24
C GLU A 309 -6.98 1.93 -0.48
N ARG A 310 -6.08 2.85 -0.13
CA ARG A 310 -6.44 4.10 0.57
C ARG A 310 -7.31 4.98 -0.32
N PHE A 311 -8.40 5.51 0.23
CA PHE A 311 -9.38 6.37 -0.46
C PHE A 311 -10.17 5.69 -1.59
N TYR A 312 -9.99 4.37 -1.78
CA TYR A 312 -10.73 3.68 -2.81
C TYR A 312 -12.20 3.51 -2.42
N ARG A 313 -13.08 3.74 -3.38
CA ARG A 313 -14.55 3.58 -3.26
C ARG A 313 -15.09 2.99 -4.55
N VAL A 314 -16.09 2.10 -4.44
CA VAL A 314 -16.78 1.52 -5.61
C VAL A 314 -17.67 2.57 -6.29
N ASP A 315 -18.32 3.42 -5.49
CA ASP A 315 -19.17 4.54 -5.91
C ASP A 315 -18.87 5.74 -5.00
N ASP A 316 -18.24 6.77 -5.59
CA ASP A 316 -17.79 7.95 -4.83
C ASP A 316 -18.95 8.78 -4.29
N ASP A 317 -20.02 9.00 -5.08
CA ASP A 317 -21.12 9.86 -4.68
C ASP A 317 -21.98 9.22 -3.59
N ARG A 318 -22.30 7.95 -3.75
CA ARG A 318 -23.06 7.19 -2.76
C ARG A 318 -22.28 6.99 -1.44
N SER A 319 -20.99 6.74 -1.54
CA SER A 319 -20.12 6.59 -0.38
C SER A 319 -19.93 7.90 0.37
N ARG A 320 -19.87 9.05 -0.34
CA ARG A 320 -19.83 10.37 0.29
C ARG A 320 -21.11 10.68 1.05
N GLN A 321 -22.28 10.40 0.47
CA GLN A 321 -23.57 10.60 1.13
C GLN A 321 -23.70 9.75 2.40
N LYS A 322 -23.14 8.53 2.40
CA LYS A 322 -23.10 7.66 3.58
C LYS A 322 -21.93 7.95 4.53
N GLY A 323 -21.15 9.03 4.31
CA GLY A 323 -20.07 9.49 5.19
C GLY A 323 -18.84 8.58 5.23
N GLY A 324 -18.59 7.78 4.20
CA GLY A 324 -17.40 6.95 4.08
C GLY A 324 -16.14 7.80 3.83
N THR A 325 -15.01 7.46 4.46
CA THR A 325 -13.70 8.10 4.26
C THR A 325 -12.86 7.42 3.19
N GLY A 326 -13.16 6.15 2.87
CA GLY A 326 -12.32 5.30 2.01
C GLY A 326 -11.03 4.82 2.69
N LEU A 327 -10.89 5.05 4.01
CA LEU A 327 -9.72 4.63 4.79
C LEU A 327 -10.01 3.40 5.67
N GLY A 328 -11.26 3.14 6.03
CA GLY A 328 -11.62 2.10 6.99
C GLY A 328 -11.09 0.71 6.62
N LEU A 329 -11.24 0.25 5.38
CA LEU A 329 -10.72 -1.06 4.94
C LEU A 329 -9.19 -1.09 4.81
N ALA A 330 -8.55 0.03 4.47
CA ALA A 330 -7.09 0.14 4.52
C ALA A 330 -6.58 0.00 5.95
N ILE A 331 -7.22 0.65 6.93
CA ILE A 331 -6.91 0.51 8.37
C ILE A 331 -7.08 -0.94 8.81
N VAL A 332 -8.21 -1.58 8.44
CA VAL A 332 -8.46 -3.01 8.73
C VAL A 332 -7.32 -3.88 8.21
N LYS A 333 -6.91 -3.71 6.96
CA LYS A 333 -5.81 -4.48 6.34
C LYS A 333 -4.50 -4.30 7.12
N HIS A 334 -4.12 -3.07 7.45
CA HIS A 334 -2.86 -2.79 8.17
C HIS A 334 -2.89 -3.36 9.59
N ILE A 335 -4.00 -3.20 10.33
CA ILE A 335 -4.14 -3.78 11.67
C ILE A 335 -4.06 -5.31 11.61
N VAL A 336 -4.80 -5.95 10.71
CA VAL A 336 -4.80 -7.40 10.56
C VAL A 336 -3.40 -7.91 10.18
N SER A 337 -2.69 -7.22 9.27
CA SER A 337 -1.29 -7.54 8.92
C SER A 337 -0.35 -7.43 10.12
N ARG A 338 -0.47 -6.36 10.93
CA ARG A 338 0.31 -6.18 12.17
C ARG A 338 0.11 -7.33 13.16
N HIS A 339 -1.10 -7.89 13.22
CA HIS A 339 -1.46 -9.05 14.03
C HIS A 339 -1.06 -10.39 13.38
N ARG A 340 -0.33 -10.36 12.24
CA ARG A 340 0.00 -11.54 11.42
C ARG A 340 -1.23 -12.33 11.00
N GLY A 341 -2.36 -11.67 10.90
CA GLY A 341 -3.61 -12.21 10.42
C GLY A 341 -3.76 -12.07 8.91
N LYS A 342 -4.93 -12.45 8.42
CA LYS A 342 -5.33 -12.35 7.02
C LYS A 342 -6.75 -11.80 6.92
N LEU A 343 -6.95 -10.84 6.02
CA LEU A 343 -8.28 -10.40 5.61
C LEU A 343 -8.64 -11.12 4.30
N ARG A 344 -9.80 -11.79 4.28
CA ARG A 344 -10.41 -12.38 3.08
C ARG A 344 -11.69 -11.62 2.78
N ILE A 345 -11.90 -11.31 1.52
CA ILE A 345 -13.10 -10.61 1.04
C ILE A 345 -13.73 -11.45 -0.06
N GLU A 346 -14.99 -11.81 0.13
CA GLU A 346 -15.78 -12.58 -0.83
C GLU A 346 -17.09 -11.83 -1.01
N SER A 347 -17.49 -11.57 -2.26
CA SER A 347 -18.72 -10.86 -2.56
C SER A 347 -19.18 -11.17 -3.99
N GLN A 348 -20.50 -11.17 -4.18
CA GLN A 348 -21.12 -11.29 -5.49
C GLN A 348 -22.24 -10.26 -5.61
N PRO A 349 -22.40 -9.61 -6.76
CA PRO A 349 -23.50 -8.67 -6.98
C PRO A 349 -24.88 -9.35 -6.74
N GLY A 350 -25.68 -8.74 -5.87
CA GLY A 350 -27.00 -9.23 -5.48
C GLY A 350 -27.04 -10.27 -4.35
N GLU A 351 -25.86 -10.78 -3.90
CA GLU A 351 -25.79 -11.80 -2.85
C GLU A 351 -25.24 -11.28 -1.52
N GLY A 352 -24.68 -10.07 -1.51
CA GLY A 352 -24.05 -9.45 -0.34
C GLY A 352 -22.54 -9.67 -0.30
N SER A 353 -21.95 -9.43 0.88
CA SER A 353 -20.51 -9.52 1.08
C SER A 353 -20.14 -10.25 2.35
N CYS A 354 -18.99 -10.89 2.36
CA CYS A 354 -18.39 -11.57 3.49
C CYS A 354 -16.94 -11.10 3.68
N PHE A 355 -16.69 -10.42 4.80
CA PHE A 355 -15.35 -9.98 5.20
C PHE A 355 -14.86 -10.85 6.34
N THR A 356 -13.87 -11.70 6.09
CA THR A 356 -13.35 -12.64 7.10
C THR A 356 -11.97 -12.21 7.59
N VAL A 357 -11.86 -11.95 8.88
CA VAL A 357 -10.60 -11.70 9.58
C VAL A 357 -10.14 -13.02 10.19
N ILE A 358 -8.93 -13.46 9.83
CA ILE A 358 -8.31 -14.68 10.34
C ILE A 358 -7.11 -14.27 11.17
N LEU A 359 -7.09 -14.66 12.46
CA LEU A 359 -6.00 -14.35 13.39
C LEU A 359 -5.39 -15.66 13.93
N PRO A 360 -4.06 -15.70 14.15
CA PRO A 360 -3.43 -16.84 14.80
C PRO A 360 -4.06 -17.08 16.18
N ALA A 361 -4.37 -18.33 16.50
CA ALA A 361 -4.81 -18.67 17.84
C ALA A 361 -3.69 -18.40 18.84
N GLY A 362 -4.00 -17.73 19.94
CA GLY A 362 -3.06 -17.52 21.03
C GLY A 362 -2.58 -18.86 21.55
N SER A 363 -1.28 -19.00 21.79
CA SER A 363 -0.71 -20.21 22.37
C SER A 363 -1.35 -20.45 23.75
N GLY A 364 -2.33 -21.34 23.78
CA GLY A 364 -2.86 -21.87 25.03
C GLY A 364 -1.75 -22.71 25.70
N ARG A 365 -0.93 -22.08 26.54
CA ARG A 365 -0.32 -22.84 27.63
C ARG A 365 -1.35 -22.83 28.75
N GLY A 366 -1.99 -24.02 28.94
CA GLY A 366 -2.75 -24.33 30.10
C GLY A 366 -1.91 -24.20 31.38
#